data_fc7c9beb91986b55e5351f86df78d5a7
#
_entry.id   fc7c9beb91986b55e5351f86df78d5a7
#
_cell.length_a   1.000
_cell.length_b   1.000
_cell.length_c   1.000
_cell.angle_alpha   90.00
_cell.angle_beta   90.00
_cell.angle_gamma   90.00
#
_symmetry.space_group_name_H-M   'P 1'
#
loop_
_entity.id
_entity.type
_entity.pdbx_description
1 polymer ?
#
loop_
_entity_poly.entity_id
_entity_poly.type
_entity_poly.pdbx_seq_one_letter_code
_entity_poly.pdbx_strand_id
1 'polypeptide(L)'
;MDDVPHTPNAPPRHLPAGTPPILELVNIAKYFPGVIANEHVSLNVFPGEIHALLGENGAGKSTLMNVVTGLYQPDAGEIIIDGYGTTFPAPDAAISAGIGMVHQHFRLVPRFTVAENLHLGWSETPKRLSAKDIEARAKELSAKFGLPIRPSAIVSSLSAGEQQRVEILRVLSRGARLLILDEPTAVLSPVEVGELFSALRRFRSEGGAVIIISHKLDEIMALADRVSVLRQGRLVGTHHVADVTPGSLVTEMIGRPIALATSYPRQVPVLEVGKAEPLALQQVTVRDNAGVIRLEDVSLSLRPGEILGIAGVTGNGQPELAEVLTGLKGTESGTIFLNGKALNRADPAMFAHAGVGHVPEDRL
;
A
#
# COMPACT_ATOMS: atom_id res chain seq x y z
N MET A 1 1.12 -4.70 -33.23
CA MET A 1 1.15 -3.88 -32.00
C MET A 1 0.10 -2.82 -32.21
N ASP A 2 -1.08 -3.02 -31.67
CA ASP A 2 -2.13 -2.01 -31.74
C ASP A 2 -1.69 -0.83 -30.91
N ASP A 3 -1.55 0.31 -31.55
CA ASP A 3 -1.06 1.56 -30.96
C ASP A 3 -2.16 2.08 -30.01
N VAL A 4 -2.04 1.79 -28.71
CA VAL A 4 -3.01 2.28 -27.71
C VAL A 4 -2.86 3.80 -27.63
N PRO A 5 -3.92 4.59 -27.85
CA PRO A 5 -3.82 6.04 -27.94
C PRO A 5 -3.30 6.63 -26.64
N HIS A 6 -2.16 7.33 -26.72
CA HIS A 6 -1.59 8.10 -25.62
C HIS A 6 -2.37 9.41 -25.49
N THR A 7 -3.01 9.64 -24.33
CA THR A 7 -3.87 10.80 -24.08
C THR A 7 -3.44 11.63 -22.88
N PRO A 8 -2.22 12.21 -22.87
CA PRO A 8 -1.65 12.87 -21.69
C PRO A 8 -2.48 14.05 -21.18
N ASN A 9 -3.11 14.80 -22.08
CA ASN A 9 -3.82 16.05 -21.75
C ASN A 9 -5.35 15.95 -21.87
N ALA A 10 -5.90 14.78 -22.21
CA ALA A 10 -7.33 14.62 -22.28
C ALA A 10 -7.93 14.34 -20.91
N PRO A 11 -9.00 15.05 -20.49
CA PRO A 11 -9.70 14.74 -19.24
C PRO A 11 -10.37 13.36 -19.28
N PRO A 12 -10.72 12.78 -18.12
CA PRO A 12 -11.56 11.59 -18.07
C PRO A 12 -12.84 11.75 -18.89
N ARG A 13 -13.34 10.67 -19.47
CA ARG A 13 -14.51 10.69 -20.40
C ARG A 13 -15.80 11.22 -19.79
N HIS A 14 -15.94 11.15 -18.46
CA HIS A 14 -17.11 11.68 -17.76
C HIS A 14 -17.02 13.19 -17.50
N LEU A 15 -15.87 13.82 -17.76
CA LEU A 15 -15.69 15.27 -17.62
C LEU A 15 -15.83 15.97 -18.99
N PRO A 16 -16.30 17.22 -19.02
CA PRO A 16 -16.36 18.02 -20.23
C PRO A 16 -14.98 18.21 -20.89
N ALA A 17 -14.96 18.22 -22.20
CA ALA A 17 -13.74 18.61 -22.94
C ALA A 17 -13.34 20.04 -22.56
N GLY A 18 -12.05 20.24 -22.27
CA GLY A 18 -11.54 21.54 -21.83
C GLY A 18 -11.62 21.79 -20.31
N THR A 19 -12.06 20.81 -19.51
CA THR A 19 -11.92 20.91 -18.04
C THR A 19 -10.47 21.17 -17.68
N PRO A 20 -10.16 22.24 -16.91
CA PRO A 20 -8.78 22.49 -16.50
C PRO A 20 -8.31 21.47 -15.46
N PRO A 21 -7.05 21.02 -15.51
CA PRO A 21 -6.51 20.13 -14.51
C PRO A 21 -6.36 20.84 -13.16
N ILE A 22 -6.51 20.09 -12.06
CA ILE A 22 -6.20 20.57 -10.71
C ILE A 22 -4.70 20.54 -10.44
N LEU A 23 -3.99 19.59 -11.06
CA LEU A 23 -2.53 19.43 -11.01
C LEU A 23 -1.99 19.24 -12.41
N GLU A 24 -0.98 20.03 -12.77
CA GLU A 24 -0.14 19.78 -13.95
C GLU A 24 1.33 19.70 -13.50
N LEU A 25 1.98 18.66 -13.93
CA LEU A 25 3.43 18.53 -13.85
C LEU A 25 3.99 18.73 -15.25
N VAL A 26 4.92 19.66 -15.39
CA VAL A 26 5.53 20.01 -16.68
C VAL A 26 7.01 19.74 -16.63
N ASN A 27 7.47 18.71 -17.36
CA ASN A 27 8.87 18.32 -17.49
C ASN A 27 9.61 18.17 -16.14
N ILE A 28 8.96 17.63 -15.13
CA ILE A 28 9.56 17.42 -13.81
C ILE A 28 10.77 16.49 -13.91
N ALA A 29 11.91 16.97 -13.38
CA ALA A 29 13.10 16.17 -13.21
C ALA A 29 13.53 16.16 -11.73
N LYS A 30 14.01 14.99 -11.27
CA LYS A 30 14.60 14.81 -9.94
C LYS A 30 15.78 13.86 -9.99
N TYR A 31 16.93 14.36 -9.54
CA TYR A 31 18.19 13.62 -9.53
C TYR A 31 18.67 13.41 -8.09
N PHE A 32 19.27 12.26 -7.84
CA PHE A 32 20.02 11.95 -6.63
C PHE A 32 21.44 11.49 -7.03
N PRO A 33 22.42 11.52 -6.13
CA PRO A 33 23.76 11.03 -6.45
C PRO A 33 23.74 9.63 -7.05
N GLY A 34 24.10 9.52 -8.33
CA GLY A 34 24.12 8.26 -9.08
C GLY A 34 22.78 7.72 -9.56
N VAL A 35 21.66 8.43 -9.32
CA VAL A 35 20.30 7.96 -9.70
C VAL A 35 19.50 9.08 -10.35
N ILE A 36 18.96 8.83 -11.54
CA ILE A 36 17.93 9.65 -12.16
C ILE A 36 16.57 9.09 -11.72
N ALA A 37 15.95 9.75 -10.75
CA ALA A 37 14.68 9.28 -10.19
C ALA A 37 13.47 9.68 -11.05
N ASN A 38 13.47 10.90 -11.62
CA ASN A 38 12.49 11.36 -12.57
C ASN A 38 13.18 12.19 -13.66
N GLU A 39 12.75 12.04 -14.91
CA GLU A 39 13.32 12.72 -16.06
C GLU A 39 12.22 13.15 -17.03
N HIS A 40 12.02 14.49 -17.13
CA HIS A 40 11.03 15.12 -17.99
C HIS A 40 9.60 14.56 -17.85
N VAL A 41 9.16 14.29 -16.63
CA VAL A 41 7.83 13.75 -16.37
C VAL A 41 6.78 14.86 -16.47
N SER A 42 5.81 14.68 -17.39
CA SER A 42 4.66 15.58 -17.52
C SER A 42 3.38 14.78 -17.30
N LEU A 43 2.53 15.24 -16.37
CA LEU A 43 1.33 14.54 -15.92
C LEU A 43 0.23 15.54 -15.55
N ASN A 44 -1.01 15.29 -16.02
CA ASN A 44 -2.18 16.09 -15.66
C ASN A 44 -3.17 15.26 -14.87
N VAL A 45 -3.73 15.83 -13.80
CA VAL A 45 -4.81 15.25 -13.00
C VAL A 45 -5.96 16.24 -12.94
N PHE A 46 -7.19 15.76 -13.07
CA PHE A 46 -8.39 16.60 -13.19
C PHE A 46 -9.26 16.52 -11.92
N PRO A 47 -10.04 17.58 -11.61
CA PRO A 47 -11.05 17.49 -10.56
C PRO A 47 -12.06 16.38 -10.87
N GLY A 48 -12.46 15.60 -9.87
CA GLY A 48 -13.38 14.47 -10.09
C GLY A 48 -12.75 13.28 -10.82
N GLU A 49 -11.44 13.13 -10.79
CA GLU A 49 -10.69 12.01 -11.39
C GLU A 49 -10.08 11.11 -10.33
N ILE A 50 -10.09 9.82 -10.59
CA ILE A 50 -9.18 8.85 -9.96
C ILE A 50 -8.12 8.47 -10.98
N HIS A 51 -6.91 8.98 -10.81
CA HIS A 51 -5.76 8.76 -11.68
C HIS A 51 -4.82 7.72 -11.08
N ALA A 52 -4.54 6.64 -11.79
CA ALA A 52 -3.57 5.63 -11.34
C ALA A 52 -2.17 5.97 -11.85
N LEU A 53 -1.17 5.89 -10.97
CA LEU A 53 0.25 5.95 -11.33
C LEU A 53 0.87 4.56 -11.16
N LEU A 54 1.14 3.92 -12.28
CA LEU A 54 1.62 2.55 -12.38
C LEU A 54 3.13 2.53 -12.70
N GLY A 55 3.83 1.49 -12.29
CA GLY A 55 5.24 1.25 -12.61
C GLY A 55 5.89 0.27 -11.65
N GLU A 56 7.02 -0.29 -12.02
CA GLU A 56 7.80 -1.21 -11.16
C GLU A 56 8.35 -0.49 -9.91
N ASN A 57 8.82 -1.28 -8.94
CA ASN A 57 9.55 -0.72 -7.80
C ASN A 57 10.83 -0.03 -8.30
N GLY A 58 11.07 1.18 -7.79
CA GLY A 58 12.19 2.01 -8.28
C GLY A 58 11.91 2.80 -9.57
N ALA A 59 10.71 2.72 -10.15
CA ALA A 59 10.36 3.50 -11.35
C ALA A 59 10.28 5.02 -11.13
N GLY A 60 10.37 5.52 -9.88
CA GLY A 60 10.33 6.95 -9.54
C GLY A 60 8.97 7.46 -9.06
N LYS A 61 7.96 6.61 -8.87
CA LYS A 61 6.58 6.99 -8.48
C LYS A 61 6.53 7.78 -7.16
N SER A 62 7.07 7.20 -6.08
CA SER A 62 7.08 7.85 -4.75
C SER A 62 7.94 9.11 -4.75
N THR A 63 9.02 9.15 -5.54
CA THR A 63 9.84 10.35 -5.71
C THR A 63 9.03 11.47 -6.37
N LEU A 64 8.30 11.17 -7.45
CA LEU A 64 7.44 12.13 -8.13
C LEU A 64 6.36 12.69 -7.17
N MET A 65 5.73 11.84 -6.38
CA MET A 65 4.73 12.29 -5.40
C MET A 65 5.36 13.08 -4.25
N ASN A 66 6.57 12.76 -3.83
CA ASN A 66 7.31 13.56 -2.86
C ASN A 66 7.67 14.96 -3.40
N VAL A 67 7.86 15.09 -4.72
CA VAL A 67 8.00 16.41 -5.37
C VAL A 67 6.67 17.16 -5.33
N VAL A 68 5.56 16.52 -5.67
CA VAL A 68 4.20 17.11 -5.62
C VAL A 68 3.81 17.57 -4.22
N THR A 69 4.23 16.85 -3.19
CA THR A 69 3.93 17.17 -1.79
C THR A 69 4.94 18.11 -1.13
N GLY A 70 5.94 18.59 -1.87
CA GLY A 70 6.94 19.53 -1.36
C GLY A 70 7.98 18.92 -0.41
N LEU A 71 8.02 17.58 -0.30
CA LEU A 71 9.07 16.90 0.46
C LEU A 71 10.42 16.97 -0.27
N TYR A 72 10.41 16.95 -1.60
CA TYR A 72 11.56 17.20 -2.44
C TYR A 72 11.29 18.38 -3.37
N GLN A 73 12.33 19.19 -3.62
CA GLN A 73 12.27 20.19 -4.68
C GLN A 73 12.62 19.52 -6.03
N PRO A 74 11.90 19.85 -7.11
CA PRO A 74 12.31 19.40 -8.45
C PRO A 74 13.62 20.07 -8.83
N ASP A 75 14.48 19.38 -9.56
CA ASP A 75 15.72 19.94 -10.10
C ASP A 75 15.47 20.67 -11.43
N ALA A 76 14.36 20.32 -12.13
CA ALA A 76 13.85 21.04 -13.30
C ALA A 76 12.35 20.78 -13.47
N GLY A 77 11.70 21.61 -14.27
CA GLY A 77 10.26 21.55 -14.53
C GLY A 77 9.46 22.43 -13.58
N GLU A 78 8.15 22.39 -13.75
CA GLU A 78 7.21 23.25 -13.04
C GLU A 78 6.00 22.45 -12.53
N ILE A 79 5.52 22.79 -11.33
CA ILE A 79 4.26 22.31 -10.77
C ILE A 79 3.23 23.40 -10.92
N ILE A 80 2.08 23.10 -11.51
CA ILE A 80 0.97 24.01 -11.70
C ILE A 80 -0.24 23.47 -10.94
N ILE A 81 -0.82 24.28 -10.06
CA ILE A 81 -2.04 23.97 -9.31
C ILE A 81 -3.11 24.99 -9.69
N ASP A 82 -4.29 24.49 -10.12
CA ASP A 82 -5.41 25.34 -10.57
C ASP A 82 -4.99 26.40 -11.61
N GLY A 83 -4.03 26.05 -12.49
CA GLY A 83 -3.50 26.93 -13.54
C GLY A 83 -2.42 27.93 -13.07
N TYR A 84 -1.97 27.86 -11.81
CA TYR A 84 -0.93 28.73 -11.28
C TYR A 84 0.37 27.96 -11.01
N GLY A 85 1.47 28.42 -11.59
CA GLY A 85 2.81 27.90 -11.32
C GLY A 85 3.14 28.04 -9.82
N THR A 86 3.59 26.96 -9.21
CA THR A 86 3.75 26.87 -7.77
C THR A 86 5.05 26.15 -7.40
N THR A 87 5.66 26.61 -6.30
CA THR A 87 6.79 25.92 -5.67
C THR A 87 6.43 25.64 -4.22
N PHE A 88 6.59 24.42 -3.78
CA PHE A 88 6.33 24.01 -2.40
C PHE A 88 7.64 23.91 -1.61
N PRO A 89 8.05 24.96 -0.86
CA PRO A 89 9.30 24.92 -0.10
C PRO A 89 9.30 23.89 1.02
N ALA A 90 8.10 23.47 1.48
CA ALA A 90 7.88 22.48 2.51
C ALA A 90 6.50 21.85 2.34
N PRO A 91 6.23 20.66 2.97
CA PRO A 91 4.95 19.97 2.89
C PRO A 91 3.74 20.80 3.33
N ASP A 92 3.90 21.71 4.29
CA ASP A 92 2.82 22.59 4.76
C ASP A 92 2.26 23.48 3.66
N ALA A 93 3.10 23.89 2.71
CA ALA A 93 2.66 24.68 1.56
C ALA A 93 1.77 23.84 0.61
N ALA A 94 2.11 22.58 0.37
CA ALA A 94 1.31 21.66 -0.43
C ALA A 94 -0.03 21.35 0.26
N ILE A 95 -0.02 21.12 1.59
CA ILE A 95 -1.25 20.92 2.38
C ILE A 95 -2.14 22.16 2.26
N SER A 96 -1.58 23.37 2.38
CA SER A 96 -2.34 24.62 2.25
C SER A 96 -2.91 24.83 0.85
N ALA A 97 -2.29 24.27 -0.19
CA ALA A 97 -2.82 24.22 -1.56
C ALA A 97 -3.89 23.13 -1.77
N GLY A 98 -4.21 22.36 -0.73
CA GLY A 98 -5.21 21.30 -0.79
C GLY A 98 -4.69 19.97 -1.31
N ILE A 99 -3.37 19.72 -1.24
CA ILE A 99 -2.76 18.43 -1.57
C ILE A 99 -2.53 17.66 -0.29
N GLY A 100 -3.06 16.44 -0.22
CA GLY A 100 -2.86 15.55 0.90
C GLY A 100 -2.33 14.18 0.47
N MET A 101 -1.41 13.61 1.25
CA MET A 101 -0.82 12.31 0.96
C MET A 101 -0.97 11.36 2.13
N VAL A 102 -1.40 10.14 1.81
CA VAL A 102 -1.37 8.98 2.69
C VAL A 102 -0.23 8.09 2.22
N HIS A 103 0.73 7.88 3.10
CA HIS A 103 1.93 7.09 2.81
C HIS A 103 1.67 5.59 2.99
N GLN A 104 2.51 4.76 2.40
CA GLN A 104 2.49 3.31 2.52
C GLN A 104 2.57 2.83 3.98
N HIS A 105 3.37 3.51 4.81
CA HIS A 105 3.45 3.25 6.26
C HIS A 105 2.66 4.28 7.04
N PHE A 106 1.84 3.83 7.96
CA PHE A 106 1.00 4.72 8.78
C PHE A 106 1.85 5.68 9.61
N ARG A 107 1.47 6.96 9.58
CA ARG A 107 2.12 8.02 10.36
C ARG A 107 1.25 8.47 11.53
N LEU A 108 0.54 7.52 12.13
CA LEU A 108 -0.26 7.74 13.33
C LEU A 108 0.61 7.58 14.58
N VAL A 109 0.25 8.30 15.65
CA VAL A 109 0.86 8.13 16.96
C VAL A 109 0.18 6.96 17.67
N PRO A 110 0.86 5.80 17.89
CA PRO A 110 0.19 4.57 18.35
C PRO A 110 -0.47 4.67 19.71
N ARG A 111 0.08 5.52 20.61
CA ARG A 111 -0.41 5.71 21.99
C ARG A 111 -1.55 6.70 22.11
N PHE A 112 -1.86 7.44 21.04
CA PHE A 112 -2.96 8.41 21.01
C PHE A 112 -4.25 7.73 20.58
N THR A 113 -5.36 8.31 20.98
CA THR A 113 -6.69 7.95 20.45
C THR A 113 -6.80 8.37 18.97
N VAL A 114 -7.79 7.83 18.28
CA VAL A 114 -8.14 8.23 16.92
C VAL A 114 -8.45 9.73 16.85
N ALA A 115 -9.26 10.24 17.79
CA ALA A 115 -9.63 11.66 17.85
C ALA A 115 -8.40 12.55 18.05
N GLU A 116 -7.46 12.19 18.92
CA GLU A 116 -6.21 12.94 19.12
C GLU A 116 -5.33 12.94 17.86
N ASN A 117 -5.22 11.80 17.16
CA ASN A 117 -4.47 11.70 15.91
C ASN A 117 -5.07 12.59 14.80
N LEU A 118 -6.38 12.67 14.67
CA LEU A 118 -7.04 13.54 13.69
C LEU A 118 -6.75 15.02 13.95
N HIS A 119 -6.67 15.43 15.22
CA HIS A 119 -6.48 16.82 15.62
C HIS A 119 -5.00 17.22 15.75
N LEU A 120 -4.07 16.27 15.80
CA LEU A 120 -2.64 16.53 15.95
C LEU A 120 -2.09 17.37 14.78
N GLY A 121 -1.57 18.55 15.08
CA GLY A 121 -0.99 19.47 14.10
C GLY A 121 -2.00 20.11 13.13
N TRP A 122 -3.30 20.03 13.42
CA TRP A 122 -4.31 20.71 12.62
C TRP A 122 -4.51 22.14 13.13
N SER A 123 -4.23 23.13 12.28
CA SER A 123 -4.24 24.57 12.63
C SER A 123 -5.63 25.06 13.09
N GLU A 124 -6.70 24.47 12.57
CA GLU A 124 -8.07 24.80 12.95
C GLU A 124 -8.54 24.16 14.27
N THR A 125 -7.68 23.33 14.90
CA THR A 125 -8.00 22.76 16.20
C THR A 125 -7.96 23.86 17.26
N PRO A 126 -9.08 24.17 17.91
CA PRO A 126 -9.10 25.17 18.98
C PRO A 126 -8.15 24.77 20.11
N LYS A 127 -7.40 25.76 20.65
CA LYS A 127 -6.38 25.54 21.68
C LYS A 127 -6.91 24.94 23.00
N ARG A 128 -8.23 24.98 23.21
CA ARG A 128 -8.89 24.46 24.42
C ARG A 128 -10.11 23.64 24.01
N LEU A 129 -9.87 22.39 23.61
CA LEU A 129 -10.92 21.38 23.41
C LEU A 129 -10.82 20.33 24.50
N SER A 130 -11.97 19.94 25.04
CA SER A 130 -12.04 18.75 25.87
C SER A 130 -11.89 17.47 25.03
N ALA A 131 -11.55 16.35 25.64
CA ALA A 131 -11.50 15.05 24.94
C ALA A 131 -12.86 14.74 24.28
N LYS A 132 -13.98 15.10 24.92
CA LYS A 132 -15.32 14.91 24.42
C LYS A 132 -15.60 15.72 23.13
N ASP A 133 -15.07 16.96 23.07
CA ASP A 133 -15.27 17.82 21.90
C ASP A 133 -14.48 17.29 20.68
N ILE A 134 -13.22 16.84 20.87
CA ILE A 134 -12.43 16.26 19.78
C ILE A 134 -13.04 14.93 19.30
N GLU A 135 -13.61 14.12 20.17
CA GLU A 135 -14.33 12.90 19.79
C GLU A 135 -15.61 13.20 19.00
N ALA A 136 -16.38 14.21 19.41
CA ALA A 136 -17.57 14.64 18.69
C ALA A 136 -17.22 15.10 17.26
N ARG A 137 -16.20 15.96 17.13
CA ARG A 137 -15.72 16.43 15.83
C ARG A 137 -15.19 15.28 14.96
N ALA A 138 -14.49 14.32 15.54
CA ALA A 138 -14.05 13.12 14.82
C ALA A 138 -15.23 12.29 14.28
N LYS A 139 -16.33 12.18 15.03
CA LYS A 139 -17.57 11.52 14.57
C LYS A 139 -18.23 12.27 13.42
N GLU A 140 -18.27 13.59 13.47
CA GLU A 140 -18.81 14.44 12.40
C GLU A 140 -18.02 14.25 11.10
N LEU A 141 -16.68 14.27 11.18
CA LEU A 141 -15.79 14.00 10.03
C LEU A 141 -16.01 12.61 9.46
N SER A 142 -16.11 11.60 10.33
CA SER A 142 -16.40 10.22 9.95
C SER A 142 -17.71 10.12 9.15
N ALA A 143 -18.78 10.76 9.64
CA ALA A 143 -20.07 10.78 8.95
C ALA A 143 -20.01 11.54 7.63
N LYS A 144 -19.33 12.70 7.60
CA LYS A 144 -19.16 13.52 6.40
C LYS A 144 -18.51 12.76 5.26
N PHE A 145 -17.42 12.05 5.54
CA PHE A 145 -16.65 11.34 4.51
C PHE A 145 -17.07 9.86 4.33
N GLY A 146 -17.99 9.36 5.16
CA GLY A 146 -18.46 7.98 5.08
C GLY A 146 -17.39 6.95 5.46
N LEU A 147 -16.43 7.33 6.31
CA LEU A 147 -15.35 6.49 6.79
C LEU A 147 -15.56 6.19 8.28
N PRO A 148 -16.13 5.02 8.64
CA PRO A 148 -16.44 4.71 10.04
C PRO A 148 -15.18 4.55 10.87
N ILE A 149 -15.14 5.22 12.04
CA ILE A 149 -14.05 5.17 13.01
C ILE A 149 -14.56 5.02 14.43
N ARG A 150 -13.68 4.65 15.35
CA ARG A 150 -13.90 4.64 16.81
C ARG A 150 -13.06 5.74 17.47
N PRO A 151 -13.59 6.97 17.68
CA PRO A 151 -12.81 8.14 18.09
C PRO A 151 -12.00 7.97 19.39
N SER A 152 -12.54 7.26 20.38
CA SER A 152 -11.90 7.00 21.66
C SER A 152 -10.94 5.81 21.66
N ALA A 153 -10.90 5.01 20.58
CA ALA A 153 -9.99 3.86 20.50
C ALA A 153 -8.52 4.32 20.37
N ILE A 154 -7.61 3.62 21.05
CA ILE A 154 -6.17 3.84 20.94
C ILE A 154 -5.69 3.24 19.62
N VAL A 155 -4.89 3.99 18.84
CA VAL A 155 -4.48 3.59 17.49
C VAL A 155 -3.76 2.25 17.46
N SER A 156 -2.94 1.92 18.49
CA SER A 156 -2.25 0.62 18.57
C SER A 156 -3.19 -0.60 18.69
N SER A 157 -4.47 -0.39 19.00
CA SER A 157 -5.48 -1.45 19.08
C SER A 157 -6.30 -1.62 17.79
N LEU A 158 -6.03 -0.80 16.78
CA LEU A 158 -6.77 -0.80 15.53
C LEU A 158 -6.19 -1.82 14.54
N SER A 159 -7.07 -2.42 13.71
CA SER A 159 -6.64 -3.16 12.51
C SER A 159 -5.96 -2.22 11.51
N ALA A 160 -5.22 -2.79 10.55
CA ALA A 160 -4.59 -2.02 9.49
C ALA A 160 -5.63 -1.20 8.69
N GLY A 161 -6.79 -1.78 8.38
CA GLY A 161 -7.87 -1.09 7.67
C GLY A 161 -8.48 0.05 8.48
N GLU A 162 -8.61 -0.10 9.81
CA GLU A 162 -9.04 1.00 10.68
C GLU A 162 -8.00 2.12 10.72
N GLN A 163 -6.70 1.80 10.80
CA GLN A 163 -5.62 2.79 10.75
C GLN A 163 -5.61 3.54 9.42
N GLN A 164 -5.81 2.84 8.31
CA GLN A 164 -5.91 3.43 6.97
C GLN A 164 -7.05 4.44 6.88
N ARG A 165 -8.24 4.11 7.41
CA ARG A 165 -9.38 5.03 7.46
C ARG A 165 -9.05 6.29 8.27
N VAL A 166 -8.34 6.16 9.37
CA VAL A 166 -7.91 7.30 10.20
C VAL A 166 -6.93 8.20 9.45
N GLU A 167 -5.93 7.61 8.75
CA GLU A 167 -4.99 8.37 7.91
C GLU A 167 -5.70 9.18 6.82
N ILE A 168 -6.63 8.55 6.10
CA ILE A 168 -7.40 9.21 5.04
C ILE A 168 -8.25 10.34 5.65
N LEU A 169 -8.97 10.08 6.74
CA LEU A 169 -9.76 11.09 7.43
C LEU A 169 -8.91 12.28 7.89
N ARG A 170 -7.70 12.02 8.41
CA ARG A 170 -6.75 13.06 8.83
C ARG A 170 -6.39 13.99 7.68
N VAL A 171 -6.17 13.43 6.50
CA VAL A 171 -5.83 14.20 5.29
C VAL A 171 -7.07 14.97 4.78
N LEU A 172 -8.22 14.31 4.68
CA LEU A 172 -9.46 14.93 4.19
C LEU A 172 -9.98 16.03 5.13
N SER A 173 -9.82 15.88 6.46
CA SER A 173 -10.22 16.87 7.44
C SER A 173 -9.47 18.19 7.30
N ARG A 174 -8.29 18.19 6.68
CA ARG A 174 -7.46 19.36 6.42
C ARG A 174 -7.79 20.07 5.10
N GLY A 175 -8.89 19.68 4.45
CA GLY A 175 -9.36 20.34 3.23
C GLY A 175 -8.65 19.84 1.96
N ALA A 176 -8.10 18.64 1.95
CA ALA A 176 -7.51 18.07 0.75
C ALA A 176 -8.53 18.01 -0.39
N ARG A 177 -8.16 18.56 -1.55
CA ARG A 177 -8.88 18.49 -2.83
C ARG A 177 -8.22 17.50 -3.79
N LEU A 178 -6.93 17.30 -3.64
CA LEU A 178 -6.13 16.26 -4.30
C LEU A 178 -5.60 15.30 -3.24
N LEU A 179 -6.03 14.05 -3.28
CA LEU A 179 -5.62 12.98 -2.38
C LEU A 179 -4.65 12.04 -3.07
N ILE A 180 -3.43 11.91 -2.55
CA ILE A 180 -2.42 10.97 -3.04
C ILE A 180 -2.38 9.77 -2.09
N LEU A 181 -2.50 8.56 -2.64
CA LEU A 181 -2.47 7.30 -1.89
C LEU A 181 -1.34 6.42 -2.42
N ASP A 182 -0.37 6.11 -1.56
CA ASP A 182 0.77 5.25 -1.92
C ASP A 182 0.52 3.82 -1.41
N GLU A 183 0.25 2.90 -2.32
CA GLU A 183 -0.10 1.48 -2.08
C GLU A 183 -1.15 1.26 -0.98
N PRO A 184 -2.33 1.91 -1.06
CA PRO A 184 -3.26 1.96 0.06
C PRO A 184 -3.93 0.63 0.40
N THR A 185 -3.79 -0.39 -0.42
CA THR A 185 -4.46 -1.69 -0.26
C THR A 185 -3.50 -2.82 0.13
N ALA A 186 -2.21 -2.51 0.37
CA ALA A 186 -1.18 -3.52 0.60
C ALA A 186 -1.47 -4.42 1.81
N VAL A 187 -2.11 -3.86 2.84
CA VAL A 187 -2.39 -4.53 4.13
C VAL A 187 -3.88 -4.73 4.40
N LEU A 188 -4.75 -4.44 3.42
CA LEU A 188 -6.20 -4.51 3.58
C LEU A 188 -6.77 -5.85 3.17
N SER A 189 -7.79 -6.32 3.88
CA SER A 189 -8.64 -7.43 3.45
C SER A 189 -9.50 -7.04 2.23
N PRO A 190 -9.99 -7.99 1.43
CA PRO A 190 -10.87 -7.68 0.28
C PRO A 190 -12.11 -6.86 0.63
N VAL A 191 -12.68 -7.04 1.83
CA VAL A 191 -13.83 -6.27 2.32
C VAL A 191 -13.41 -4.82 2.55
N GLU A 192 -12.28 -4.59 3.23
CA GLU A 192 -11.76 -3.25 3.50
C GLU A 192 -11.34 -2.51 2.22
N VAL A 193 -10.84 -3.23 1.21
CA VAL A 193 -10.57 -2.66 -0.14
C VAL A 193 -11.88 -2.14 -0.76
N GLY A 194 -12.97 -2.91 -0.67
CA GLY A 194 -14.28 -2.48 -1.18
C GLY A 194 -14.81 -1.22 -0.48
N GLU A 195 -14.64 -1.13 0.84
CA GLU A 195 -15.00 0.07 1.62
C GLU A 195 -14.16 1.29 1.22
N LEU A 196 -12.85 1.12 1.10
CA LEU A 196 -11.94 2.16 0.63
C LEU A 196 -12.35 2.67 -0.76
N PHE A 197 -12.58 1.78 -1.72
CA PHE A 197 -12.97 2.14 -3.08
C PHE A 197 -14.31 2.91 -3.11
N SER A 198 -15.25 2.53 -2.25
CA SER A 198 -16.52 3.23 -2.12
C SER A 198 -16.32 4.66 -1.60
N ALA A 199 -15.46 4.86 -0.61
CA ALA A 199 -15.12 6.17 -0.08
C ALA A 199 -14.40 7.05 -1.13
N LEU A 200 -13.45 6.47 -1.90
CA LEU A 200 -12.75 7.20 -2.97
C LEU A 200 -13.68 7.60 -4.11
N ARG A 201 -14.61 6.74 -4.52
CA ARG A 201 -15.64 7.08 -5.52
C ARG A 201 -16.54 8.20 -5.04
N ARG A 202 -16.92 8.20 -3.75
CA ARG A 202 -17.68 9.29 -3.16
C ARG A 202 -16.89 10.60 -3.18
N PHE A 203 -15.65 10.60 -2.72
CA PHE A 203 -14.78 11.78 -2.76
C PHE A 203 -14.62 12.33 -4.18
N ARG A 204 -14.43 11.45 -5.18
CA ARG A 204 -14.41 11.81 -6.59
C ARG A 204 -15.71 12.47 -7.04
N SER A 205 -16.89 11.89 -6.67
CA SER A 205 -18.18 12.42 -7.09
C SER A 205 -18.50 13.79 -6.47
N GLU A 206 -17.84 14.15 -5.37
CA GLU A 206 -17.89 15.45 -4.74
C GLU A 206 -16.89 16.47 -5.35
N GLY A 207 -16.20 16.08 -6.44
CA GLY A 207 -15.23 16.91 -7.17
C GLY A 207 -13.79 16.76 -6.70
N GLY A 208 -13.51 15.91 -5.74
CA GLY A 208 -12.15 15.60 -5.29
C GLY A 208 -11.37 14.82 -6.36
N ALA A 209 -10.06 15.07 -6.44
CA ALA A 209 -9.15 14.33 -7.29
C ALA A 209 -8.32 13.32 -6.48
N VAL A 210 -8.04 12.16 -7.04
CA VAL A 210 -7.25 11.11 -6.38
C VAL A 210 -6.12 10.67 -7.30
N ILE A 211 -4.90 10.60 -6.77
CA ILE A 211 -3.80 9.84 -7.38
C ILE A 211 -3.61 8.58 -6.55
N ILE A 212 -3.74 7.41 -7.18
CA ILE A 212 -3.46 6.13 -6.55
C ILE A 212 -2.21 5.50 -7.13
N ILE A 213 -1.23 5.23 -6.28
CA ILE A 213 -0.05 4.45 -6.65
C ILE A 213 -0.34 3.01 -6.27
N SER A 214 -0.32 2.11 -7.25
CA SER A 214 -0.49 0.68 -7.01
C SER A 214 0.26 -0.11 -8.08
N HIS A 215 0.66 -1.33 -7.74
CA HIS A 215 1.15 -2.33 -8.69
C HIS A 215 0.12 -3.43 -8.97
N LYS A 216 -1.08 -3.34 -8.34
CA LYS A 216 -2.18 -4.29 -8.49
C LYS A 216 -3.10 -3.86 -9.62
N LEU A 217 -2.95 -4.48 -10.77
CA LEU A 217 -3.67 -4.11 -11.99
C LEU A 217 -5.20 -4.23 -11.85
N ASP A 218 -5.67 -5.28 -11.16
CA ASP A 218 -7.11 -5.48 -10.95
C ASP A 218 -7.76 -4.33 -10.18
N GLU A 219 -7.03 -3.75 -9.22
CA GLU A 219 -7.50 -2.59 -8.46
C GLU A 219 -7.57 -1.34 -9.34
N ILE A 220 -6.55 -1.14 -10.18
CA ILE A 220 -6.51 -0.02 -11.14
C ILE A 220 -7.66 -0.13 -12.13
N MET A 221 -7.85 -1.30 -12.73
CA MET A 221 -8.94 -1.55 -13.69
C MET A 221 -10.33 -1.38 -13.06
N ALA A 222 -10.47 -1.67 -11.77
CA ALA A 222 -11.74 -1.54 -11.06
C ALA A 222 -12.07 -0.12 -10.59
N LEU A 223 -11.05 0.75 -10.37
CA LEU A 223 -11.23 2.01 -9.66
C LEU A 223 -10.89 3.25 -10.50
N ALA A 224 -9.80 3.20 -11.28
CA ALA A 224 -9.26 4.40 -11.93
C ALA A 224 -9.99 4.78 -13.22
N ASP A 225 -10.01 6.06 -13.52
CA ASP A 225 -10.52 6.62 -14.78
C ASP A 225 -9.44 6.64 -15.85
N ARG A 226 -8.22 7.02 -15.44
CA ARG A 226 -7.01 7.06 -16.28
C ARG A 226 -5.84 6.42 -15.55
N VAL A 227 -4.87 5.95 -16.32
CA VAL A 227 -3.65 5.35 -15.82
C VAL A 227 -2.43 5.92 -16.55
N SER A 228 -1.44 6.33 -15.78
CA SER A 228 -0.12 6.72 -16.28
C SER A 228 0.92 5.67 -15.91
N VAL A 229 1.74 5.27 -16.86
CA VAL A 229 2.80 4.28 -16.64
C VAL A 229 4.15 4.98 -16.55
N LEU A 230 4.80 4.82 -15.41
CA LEU A 230 6.15 5.31 -15.15
C LEU A 230 7.16 4.15 -15.24
N ARG A 231 8.22 4.33 -16.02
CA ARG A 231 9.30 3.35 -16.17
C ARG A 231 10.64 4.05 -16.19
N GLN A 232 11.57 3.64 -15.30
CA GLN A 232 12.93 4.20 -15.22
C GLN A 232 12.96 5.74 -15.16
N GLY A 233 12.08 6.32 -14.33
CA GLY A 233 11.98 7.76 -14.14
C GLY A 233 11.25 8.54 -15.23
N ARG A 234 10.76 7.90 -16.28
CA ARG A 234 10.08 8.54 -17.42
C ARG A 234 8.63 8.09 -17.53
N LEU A 235 7.76 8.99 -17.95
CA LEU A 235 6.38 8.65 -18.32
C LEU A 235 6.38 7.95 -19.68
N VAL A 236 5.90 6.72 -19.72
CA VAL A 236 5.82 5.91 -20.96
C VAL A 236 4.51 6.15 -21.70
N GLY A 237 3.41 6.23 -20.96
CA GLY A 237 2.08 6.45 -21.53
C GLY A 237 1.07 6.90 -20.47
N THR A 238 0.01 7.57 -20.96
CA THR A 238 -1.19 7.89 -20.19
C THR A 238 -2.40 7.49 -20.99
N HIS A 239 -3.30 6.70 -20.41
CA HIS A 239 -4.42 6.10 -21.10
C HIS A 239 -5.70 6.21 -20.26
N HIS A 240 -6.87 6.20 -20.92
CA HIS A 240 -8.11 5.88 -20.26
C HIS A 240 -8.12 4.38 -19.91
N VAL A 241 -8.51 4.03 -18.67
CA VAL A 241 -8.54 2.63 -18.24
C VAL A 241 -9.45 1.77 -19.13
N ALA A 242 -10.50 2.34 -19.67
CA ALA A 242 -11.40 1.65 -20.60
C ALA A 242 -10.76 1.24 -21.94
N ASP A 243 -9.60 1.81 -22.31
CA ASP A 243 -8.93 1.57 -23.59
C ASP A 243 -7.74 0.63 -23.48
N VAL A 244 -7.40 0.20 -22.29
CA VAL A 244 -6.23 -0.65 -22.02
C VAL A 244 -6.63 -1.98 -21.41
N THR A 245 -5.73 -2.94 -21.51
CA THR A 245 -5.84 -4.24 -20.86
C THR A 245 -4.73 -4.40 -19.82
N PRO A 246 -4.89 -5.28 -18.82
CA PRO A 246 -3.80 -5.58 -17.89
C PRO A 246 -2.51 -5.99 -18.61
N GLY A 247 -2.63 -6.76 -19.70
CA GLY A 247 -1.47 -7.22 -20.48
C GLY A 247 -0.74 -6.09 -21.21
N SER A 248 -1.47 -5.09 -21.75
CA SER A 248 -0.83 -3.92 -22.39
C SER A 248 -0.09 -3.07 -21.36
N LEU A 249 -0.69 -2.84 -20.18
CA LEU A 249 -0.06 -2.08 -19.09
C LEU A 249 1.21 -2.76 -18.56
N VAL A 250 1.18 -4.09 -18.41
CA VAL A 250 2.38 -4.86 -18.01
C VAL A 250 3.48 -4.71 -19.05
N THR A 251 3.14 -4.76 -20.33
CA THR A 251 4.11 -4.58 -21.43
C THR A 251 4.77 -3.21 -21.36
N GLU A 252 4.00 -2.15 -21.12
CA GLU A 252 4.55 -0.80 -20.97
C GLU A 252 5.43 -0.67 -19.72
N MET A 253 4.99 -1.25 -18.59
CA MET A 253 5.76 -1.23 -17.33
C MET A 253 7.15 -1.86 -17.50
N ILE A 254 7.22 -3.03 -18.15
CA ILE A 254 8.44 -3.84 -18.26
C ILE A 254 9.24 -3.51 -19.52
N GLY A 255 8.58 -2.97 -20.54
CA GLY A 255 9.20 -2.58 -21.82
C GLY A 255 9.42 -3.73 -22.80
N ARG A 256 8.87 -4.90 -22.52
CA ARG A 256 8.88 -6.07 -23.40
C ARG A 256 7.57 -6.86 -23.27
N PRO A 257 7.07 -7.47 -24.35
CA PRO A 257 5.93 -8.36 -24.22
C PRO A 257 6.24 -9.49 -23.25
N ILE A 258 5.39 -9.65 -22.23
CA ILE A 258 5.42 -10.85 -21.41
C ILE A 258 4.41 -11.80 -22.01
N ALA A 259 4.83 -13.00 -22.41
CA ALA A 259 3.91 -14.09 -22.54
C ALA A 259 3.29 -14.30 -21.14
N LEU A 260 2.04 -13.81 -20.96
CA LEU A 260 1.26 -14.11 -19.75
C LEU A 260 1.32 -15.62 -19.59
N ALA A 261 1.90 -16.05 -18.51
CA ALA A 261 2.39 -17.38 -18.23
C ALA A 261 1.54 -18.46 -18.90
N THR A 262 2.07 -19.06 -19.95
CA THR A 262 1.74 -20.46 -20.22
C THR A 262 1.94 -21.17 -18.90
N SER A 263 0.88 -21.76 -18.38
CA SER A 263 0.94 -22.62 -17.20
C SER A 263 2.19 -23.49 -17.31
N TYR A 264 3.21 -23.21 -16.48
CA TYR A 264 4.31 -24.15 -16.37
C TYR A 264 3.68 -25.49 -16.03
N PRO A 265 3.92 -26.54 -16.83
CA PRO A 265 3.41 -27.84 -16.47
C PRO A 265 3.93 -28.09 -15.07
N ARG A 266 2.99 -28.25 -14.12
CA ARG A 266 3.31 -28.56 -12.73
C ARG A 266 4.06 -29.89 -12.75
N GLN A 267 5.39 -29.83 -12.75
CA GLN A 267 6.19 -31.01 -12.50
C GLN A 267 5.89 -31.39 -11.05
N VAL A 268 5.01 -32.35 -10.90
CA VAL A 268 4.78 -32.97 -9.59
C VAL A 268 6.12 -33.61 -9.24
N PRO A 269 6.84 -33.15 -8.19
CA PRO A 269 8.07 -33.78 -7.81
C PRO A 269 7.80 -35.26 -7.58
N VAL A 270 8.61 -36.15 -8.14
CA VAL A 270 8.57 -37.55 -7.79
C VAL A 270 9.00 -37.63 -6.33
N LEU A 271 8.03 -37.73 -5.43
CA LEU A 271 8.26 -37.82 -3.99
C LEU A 271 9.09 -39.09 -3.74
N GLU A 272 10.35 -38.92 -3.37
CA GLU A 272 11.20 -40.04 -2.96
C GLU A 272 10.63 -40.60 -1.64
N VAL A 273 9.93 -41.71 -1.73
CA VAL A 273 9.40 -42.42 -0.57
C VAL A 273 10.57 -42.91 0.30
N GLY A 274 10.58 -42.51 1.57
CA GLY A 274 11.57 -42.99 2.55
C GLY A 274 12.66 -41.98 2.96
N LYS A 275 12.69 -40.75 2.41
CA LYS A 275 13.54 -39.71 2.97
C LYS A 275 12.84 -39.06 4.17
N ALA A 276 13.63 -38.75 5.21
CA ALA A 276 13.15 -38.02 6.38
C ALA A 276 12.62 -36.64 5.95
N GLU A 277 11.50 -36.22 6.54
CA GLU A 277 10.94 -34.91 6.36
C GLU A 277 11.91 -33.85 6.92
N PRO A 278 12.35 -32.87 6.12
CA PRO A 278 13.26 -31.84 6.60
C PRO A 278 12.66 -31.02 7.75
N LEU A 279 11.35 -30.85 7.78
CA LEU A 279 10.64 -30.12 8.80
C LEU A 279 9.25 -30.71 9.03
N ALA A 280 8.90 -30.95 10.30
CA ALA A 280 7.54 -31.29 10.65
C ALA A 280 7.14 -30.67 12.01
N LEU A 281 5.90 -30.32 12.15
CA LEU A 281 5.25 -29.94 13.40
C LEU A 281 4.20 -30.99 13.75
N GLN A 282 4.13 -31.35 15.02
CA GLN A 282 3.10 -32.24 15.56
C GLN A 282 2.40 -31.58 16.74
N GLN A 283 1.11 -31.29 16.57
CA GLN A 283 0.21 -30.76 17.61
C GLN A 283 0.78 -29.53 18.33
N VAL A 284 1.36 -28.61 17.56
CA VAL A 284 2.01 -27.41 18.13
C VAL A 284 0.99 -26.38 18.53
N THR A 285 1.06 -25.94 19.80
CA THR A 285 0.27 -24.85 20.36
C THR A 285 1.19 -23.74 20.85
N VAL A 286 0.82 -22.48 20.55
CA VAL A 286 1.58 -21.28 20.91
C VAL A 286 0.66 -20.23 21.48
N ARG A 287 1.10 -19.58 22.59
CA ARG A 287 0.46 -18.39 23.14
C ARG A 287 1.34 -17.16 22.94
N ASP A 288 0.69 -16.02 22.86
CA ASP A 288 1.39 -14.74 22.94
C ASP A 288 1.69 -14.34 24.39
N ASN A 289 2.38 -13.20 24.55
CA ASN A 289 2.74 -12.66 25.88
C ASN A 289 1.53 -12.22 26.72
N ALA A 290 0.35 -12.07 26.08
CA ALA A 290 -0.91 -11.75 26.75
C ALA A 290 -1.69 -13.02 27.15
N GLY A 291 -1.16 -14.22 26.84
CA GLY A 291 -1.79 -15.51 27.12
C GLY A 291 -2.84 -15.94 26.09
N VAL A 292 -2.97 -15.21 24.99
CA VAL A 292 -3.91 -15.56 23.90
C VAL A 292 -3.32 -16.66 23.04
N ILE A 293 -4.10 -17.72 22.75
CA ILE A 293 -3.70 -18.79 21.82
C ILE A 293 -3.62 -18.20 20.41
N ARG A 294 -2.46 -18.32 19.76
CA ARG A 294 -2.20 -17.89 18.38
C ARG A 294 -2.09 -19.04 17.42
N LEU A 295 -1.57 -20.17 17.87
CA LEU A 295 -1.59 -21.45 17.16
C LEU A 295 -2.18 -22.50 18.07
N GLU A 296 -3.11 -23.29 17.58
CA GLU A 296 -3.77 -24.35 18.33
C GLU A 296 -3.68 -25.68 17.56
N ASP A 297 -3.01 -26.66 18.15
CA ASP A 297 -2.89 -28.03 17.64
C ASP A 297 -2.42 -28.13 16.18
N VAL A 298 -1.49 -27.26 15.77
CA VAL A 298 -1.03 -27.18 14.38
C VAL A 298 -0.10 -28.34 14.06
N SER A 299 -0.45 -29.13 13.05
CA SER A 299 0.38 -30.18 12.49
C SER A 299 0.60 -29.94 11.01
N LEU A 300 1.86 -30.00 10.56
CA LEU A 300 2.25 -29.90 9.16
C LEU A 300 3.57 -30.63 8.93
N SER A 301 3.80 -31.06 7.71
CA SER A 301 5.09 -31.61 7.31
C SER A 301 5.52 -31.06 5.96
N LEU A 302 6.81 -30.92 5.78
CA LEU A 302 7.45 -30.49 4.54
C LEU A 302 8.31 -31.63 4.00
N ARG A 303 8.14 -31.98 2.73
CA ARG A 303 8.89 -33.04 2.07
C ARG A 303 10.06 -32.47 1.28
N PRO A 304 11.12 -33.23 1.04
CA PRO A 304 12.22 -32.81 0.17
C PRO A 304 11.70 -32.42 -1.23
N GLY A 305 12.11 -31.23 -1.73
CA GLY A 305 11.69 -30.73 -3.04
C GLY A 305 10.25 -30.17 -3.10
N GLU A 306 9.56 -30.10 -1.97
CA GLU A 306 8.20 -29.52 -1.87
C GLU A 306 8.24 -28.02 -1.58
N ILE A 307 7.29 -27.28 -2.15
CA ILE A 307 6.93 -25.92 -1.74
C ILE A 307 5.58 -25.99 -1.06
N LEU A 308 5.56 -25.80 0.26
CA LEU A 308 4.34 -25.77 1.06
C LEU A 308 3.87 -24.31 1.21
N GLY A 309 2.69 -24.00 0.66
CA GLY A 309 2.06 -22.70 0.80
C GLY A 309 1.22 -22.60 2.09
N ILE A 310 1.45 -21.58 2.90
CA ILE A 310 0.63 -21.24 4.07
C ILE A 310 -0.27 -20.06 3.72
N ALA A 311 -1.57 -20.28 3.70
CA ALA A 311 -2.56 -19.24 3.39
C ALA A 311 -3.35 -18.85 4.64
N GLY A 312 -3.73 -17.58 4.74
CA GLY A 312 -4.58 -17.08 5.83
C GLY A 312 -4.73 -15.56 5.74
N VAL A 313 -5.74 -15.01 6.42
CA VAL A 313 -5.88 -13.57 6.58
C VAL A 313 -5.03 -13.08 7.75
N THR A 314 -4.65 -11.81 7.73
CA THR A 314 -3.85 -11.18 8.80
C THR A 314 -4.45 -11.44 10.18
N GLY A 315 -3.60 -11.84 11.13
CA GLY A 315 -4.01 -12.13 12.50
C GLY A 315 -4.36 -13.61 12.79
N ASN A 316 -4.22 -14.50 11.81
CA ASN A 316 -4.52 -15.93 11.98
C ASN A 316 -3.29 -16.79 12.38
N GLY A 317 -2.23 -16.18 12.88
CA GLY A 317 -1.09 -16.90 13.45
C GLY A 317 0.05 -17.21 12.48
N GLN A 318 0.03 -16.68 11.24
CA GLN A 318 1.14 -16.88 10.29
C GLN A 318 2.49 -16.35 10.81
N PRO A 319 2.57 -15.13 11.42
CA PRO A 319 3.82 -14.65 12.02
C PRO A 319 4.32 -15.59 13.12
N GLU A 320 3.44 -16.01 14.01
CA GLU A 320 3.79 -16.92 15.11
C GLU A 320 4.27 -18.29 14.59
N LEU A 321 3.64 -18.77 13.49
CA LEU A 321 4.10 -19.98 12.82
C LEU A 321 5.51 -19.82 12.26
N ALA A 322 5.80 -18.70 11.58
CA ALA A 322 7.12 -18.40 11.06
C ALA A 322 8.18 -18.30 12.19
N GLU A 323 7.84 -17.66 13.31
CA GLU A 323 8.69 -17.57 14.48
C GLU A 323 9.01 -18.96 15.09
N VAL A 324 8.03 -19.87 15.14
CA VAL A 324 8.21 -21.26 15.58
C VAL A 324 9.11 -22.03 14.62
N LEU A 325 8.87 -21.91 13.30
CA LEU A 325 9.63 -22.59 12.26
C LEU A 325 11.08 -22.10 12.13
N THR A 326 11.42 -21.00 12.79
CA THR A 326 12.76 -20.43 12.82
C THR A 326 13.42 -20.47 14.20
N GLY A 327 12.72 -21.03 15.20
CA GLY A 327 13.21 -21.13 16.57
C GLY A 327 13.21 -19.82 17.35
N LEU A 328 12.59 -18.75 16.82
CA LEU A 328 12.44 -17.46 17.49
C LEU A 328 11.40 -17.52 18.61
N LYS A 329 10.44 -18.46 18.54
CA LYS A 329 9.39 -18.64 19.52
C LYS A 329 9.27 -20.10 19.94
N GLY A 330 9.17 -20.30 21.25
CA GLY A 330 8.93 -21.62 21.82
C GLY A 330 7.46 -22.04 21.70
N THR A 331 7.22 -23.36 21.78
CA THR A 331 5.89 -23.96 21.80
C THR A 331 5.44 -24.19 23.24
N GLU A 332 4.14 -24.02 23.52
CA GLU A 332 3.54 -24.43 24.80
C GLU A 332 3.38 -25.95 24.86
N SER A 333 2.95 -26.55 23.75
CA SER A 333 2.83 -28.00 23.58
C SER A 333 3.17 -28.38 22.15
N GLY A 334 3.27 -29.68 21.90
CA GLY A 334 3.63 -30.26 20.61
C GLY A 334 5.13 -30.40 20.40
N THR A 335 5.51 -30.91 19.24
CA THR A 335 6.91 -31.20 18.92
C THR A 335 7.28 -30.69 17.53
N ILE A 336 8.48 -30.10 17.43
CA ILE A 336 9.08 -29.71 16.15
C ILE A 336 10.13 -30.75 15.77
N PHE A 337 10.08 -31.23 14.53
CA PHE A 337 11.09 -32.14 13.99
C PHE A 337 11.90 -31.44 12.91
N LEU A 338 13.23 -31.51 13.00
CA LEU A 338 14.15 -31.09 11.96
C LEU A 338 14.98 -32.28 11.50
N ASN A 339 14.91 -32.58 10.20
CA ASN A 339 15.61 -33.75 9.62
C ASN A 339 15.30 -35.04 10.38
N GLY A 340 14.06 -35.21 10.82
CA GLY A 340 13.60 -36.36 11.60
C GLY A 340 13.99 -36.38 13.10
N LYS A 341 14.68 -35.35 13.59
CA LYS A 341 15.06 -35.23 15.01
C LYS A 341 14.14 -34.26 15.74
N ALA A 342 13.56 -34.72 16.85
CA ALA A 342 12.74 -33.87 17.71
C ALA A 342 13.59 -32.77 18.37
N LEU A 343 13.10 -31.54 18.34
CA LEU A 343 13.67 -30.41 19.05
C LEU A 343 12.88 -30.14 20.32
N ASN A 344 13.56 -30.14 21.46
CA ASN A 344 12.96 -29.89 22.78
C ASN A 344 13.03 -28.42 23.21
N ARG A 345 13.68 -27.56 22.42
CA ARG A 345 13.86 -26.14 22.74
C ARG A 345 13.95 -25.30 21.47
N ALA A 346 13.27 -24.16 21.46
CA ALA A 346 13.44 -23.14 20.43
C ALA A 346 14.82 -22.48 20.61
N ASP A 347 15.64 -22.54 19.56
CA ASP A 347 16.95 -21.87 19.47
C ASP A 347 17.23 -21.56 18.00
N PRO A 348 17.21 -20.28 17.60
CA PRO A 348 17.45 -19.89 16.21
C PRO A 348 18.79 -20.41 15.65
N ALA A 349 19.81 -20.51 16.50
CA ALA A 349 21.11 -21.04 16.07
C ALA A 349 21.03 -22.52 15.68
N MET A 350 20.25 -23.33 16.39
CA MET A 350 20.02 -24.74 16.04
C MET A 350 19.31 -24.89 14.68
N PHE A 351 18.29 -24.04 14.43
CA PHE A 351 17.58 -24.03 13.14
C PHE A 351 18.51 -23.64 12.00
N ALA A 352 19.30 -22.58 12.17
CA ALA A 352 20.28 -22.13 11.17
C ALA A 352 21.33 -23.21 10.88
N HIS A 353 21.88 -23.86 11.92
CA HIS A 353 22.83 -24.98 11.73
C HIS A 353 22.20 -26.21 11.06
N ALA A 354 20.92 -26.42 11.26
CA ALA A 354 20.16 -27.49 10.58
C ALA A 354 19.80 -27.16 9.12
N GLY A 355 20.19 -25.97 8.62
CA GLY A 355 19.98 -25.54 7.24
C GLY A 355 18.68 -24.78 6.99
N VAL A 356 17.99 -24.30 8.04
CA VAL A 356 16.81 -23.45 7.90
C VAL A 356 17.24 -22.03 7.61
N GLY A 357 16.85 -21.51 6.45
CA GLY A 357 16.99 -20.09 6.06
C GLY A 357 15.67 -19.37 6.24
N HIS A 358 15.69 -18.12 6.71
CA HIS A 358 14.51 -17.29 6.92
C HIS A 358 14.65 -15.94 6.23
N VAL A 359 13.62 -15.58 5.48
CA VAL A 359 13.45 -14.22 4.96
C VAL A 359 12.28 -13.61 5.72
N PRO A 360 12.52 -12.67 6.66
CA PRO A 360 11.48 -12.09 7.48
C PRO A 360 10.55 -11.20 6.67
N GLU A 361 9.31 -11.04 7.14
CA GLU A 361 8.32 -10.10 6.59
C GLU A 361 8.78 -8.65 6.77
N ASP A 362 9.28 -8.31 7.95
CA ASP A 362 9.86 -7.01 8.24
C ASP A 362 11.32 -6.97 7.80
N ARG A 363 11.69 -5.90 7.09
CA ARG A 363 13.04 -5.68 6.54
C ARG A 363 13.87 -4.70 7.36
N LEU A 364 13.36 -4.27 8.53
CA LEU A 364 14.03 -3.32 9.43
C LEU A 364 14.94 -4.00 10.45
#